data_2f2433bd0ecc66079d6c67799748ee15
#
_entry.id   2f2433bd0ecc66079d6c67799748ee15
#
_cell.length_a   1.000
_cell.length_b   1.000
_cell.length_c   1.000
_cell.angle_alpha   90.00
_cell.angle_beta   90.00
_cell.angle_gamma   90.00
#
_symmetry.space_group_name_H-M   'P 1'
#
loop_
_entity.id
_entity.type
_entity.pdbx_description
1 polymer ?
#
loop_
_entity_poly.entity_id
_entity_poly.type
_entity_poly.pdbx_seq_one_letter_code
_entity_poly.pdbx_strand_id
1 'polypeptide(L)'
;MSPATLARALGLWLALLAGAFANGAFREVLLVPRMGTARAHVLSTAILAAIIMLIAWAGIRWVGPAGARQSLAVGAIWVALTLAFEFLAGHYLFHRPWSVLLGDYDLTRGRVWVVIPVVTLLAPWLAWRIRR
;
A
#
# COMPACT_ATOMS: atom_id res chain seq x y z
N MET A 1 9.39 10.29 17.15
CA MET A 1 10.07 9.39 16.17
C MET A 1 11.42 10.02 15.82
N SER A 2 12.48 9.23 15.84
CA SER A 2 13.81 9.73 15.49
C SER A 2 13.94 9.98 13.98
N PRO A 3 14.86 10.88 13.56
CA PRO A 3 15.12 11.08 12.12
C PRO A 3 15.55 9.79 11.42
N ALA A 4 16.31 8.92 12.09
CA ALA A 4 16.72 7.63 11.52
C ALA A 4 15.53 6.70 11.31
N THR A 5 14.62 6.62 12.29
CA THR A 5 13.40 5.82 12.16
C THR A 5 12.54 6.34 11.01
N LEU A 6 12.37 7.65 10.90
CA LEU A 6 11.62 8.25 9.80
C LEU A 6 12.26 7.95 8.45
N ALA A 7 13.58 8.13 8.32
CA ALA A 7 14.30 7.85 7.07
C ALA A 7 14.15 6.39 6.65
N ARG A 8 14.24 5.47 7.61
CA ARG A 8 14.08 4.04 7.33
C ARG A 8 12.64 3.69 6.95
N ALA A 9 11.66 4.33 7.60
CA ALA A 9 10.26 4.15 7.22
C ALA A 9 10.01 4.62 5.79
N LEU A 10 10.58 5.76 5.38
CA LEU A 10 10.49 6.25 4.00
C LEU A 10 11.19 5.32 3.02
N GLY A 11 12.36 4.78 3.38
CA GLY A 11 13.06 3.79 2.56
C GLY A 11 12.23 2.54 2.34
N LEU A 12 11.60 2.03 3.38
CA LEU A 12 10.74 0.85 3.29
C LEU A 12 9.49 1.14 2.46
N TRP A 13 8.97 2.37 2.52
CA TRP A 13 7.85 2.79 1.67
C TRP A 13 8.22 2.72 0.19
N LEU A 14 9.47 3.03 -0.18
CA LEU A 14 9.91 2.87 -1.58
C LEU A 14 9.83 1.41 -2.03
N ALA A 15 10.11 0.46 -1.12
CA ALA A 15 9.93 -0.96 -1.43
C ALA A 15 8.46 -1.31 -1.62
N LEU A 16 7.57 -0.72 -0.81
CA LEU A 16 6.11 -0.88 -0.99
C LEU A 16 5.68 -0.34 -2.35
N LEU A 17 6.20 0.81 -2.75
CA LEU A 17 5.90 1.42 -4.05
C LEU A 17 6.33 0.51 -5.20
N ALA A 18 7.54 -0.03 -5.13
CA ALA A 18 8.05 -0.97 -6.14
C ALA A 18 7.17 -2.22 -6.21
N GLY A 19 6.78 -2.76 -5.06
CA GLY A 19 5.87 -3.91 -4.99
C GLY A 19 4.51 -3.60 -5.61
N ALA A 20 3.97 -2.41 -5.37
CA ALA A 20 2.70 -1.98 -5.93
C ALA A 20 2.77 -1.85 -7.45
N PHE A 21 3.83 -1.28 -7.99
CA PHE A 21 4.03 -1.20 -9.44
C PHE A 21 4.15 -2.59 -10.06
N ALA A 22 4.94 -3.49 -9.47
CA ALA A 22 5.08 -4.86 -9.95
C ALA A 22 3.74 -5.58 -9.94
N ASN A 23 2.96 -5.42 -8.88
CA ASN A 23 1.63 -6.01 -8.75
C ASN A 23 0.66 -5.47 -9.81
N GLY A 24 0.69 -4.15 -10.06
CA GLY A 24 -0.14 -3.54 -11.10
C GLY A 24 0.20 -4.06 -12.49
N ALA A 25 1.49 -4.16 -12.81
CA ALA A 25 1.94 -4.73 -14.08
C ALA A 25 1.52 -6.19 -14.23
N PHE A 26 1.69 -6.98 -13.19
CA PHE A 26 1.26 -8.39 -13.15
C PHE A 26 -0.24 -8.51 -13.41
N ARG A 27 -1.05 -7.66 -12.76
CA ARG A 27 -2.49 -7.63 -12.97
C ARG A 27 -2.85 -7.36 -14.43
N GLU A 28 -2.29 -6.29 -15.01
CA GLU A 28 -2.66 -5.88 -16.37
C GLU A 28 -2.16 -6.84 -17.44
N VAL A 29 -0.98 -7.41 -17.26
CA VAL A 29 -0.36 -8.28 -18.29
C VAL A 29 -0.86 -9.71 -18.19
N LEU A 30 -1.00 -10.25 -16.98
CA LEU A 30 -1.28 -11.67 -16.78
C LEU A 30 -2.69 -11.97 -16.28
N LEU A 31 -3.21 -11.18 -15.35
CA LEU A 31 -4.49 -11.49 -14.71
C LEU A 31 -5.70 -11.04 -15.53
N VAL A 32 -5.68 -9.79 -16.01
CA VAL A 32 -6.81 -9.24 -16.79
C VAL A 32 -7.11 -10.08 -18.03
N PRO A 33 -6.11 -10.44 -18.87
CA PRO A 33 -6.39 -11.26 -20.05
C PRO A 33 -6.95 -12.64 -19.75
N ARG A 34 -6.69 -13.19 -18.56
CA ARG A 34 -7.09 -14.56 -18.21
C ARG A 34 -8.39 -14.66 -17.45
N MET A 35 -8.73 -13.67 -16.63
CA MET A 35 -9.89 -13.75 -15.72
C MET A 35 -10.81 -12.55 -15.77
N GLY A 36 -10.50 -11.54 -16.59
CA GLY A 36 -11.28 -10.31 -16.68
C GLY A 36 -10.90 -9.29 -15.63
N THR A 37 -11.35 -8.04 -15.84
CA THR A 37 -10.93 -6.90 -15.03
C THR A 37 -11.36 -7.01 -13.57
N ALA A 38 -12.61 -7.40 -13.30
CA ALA A 38 -13.14 -7.43 -11.93
C ALA A 38 -12.42 -8.47 -11.07
N ARG A 39 -12.27 -9.70 -11.57
CA ARG A 39 -11.57 -10.78 -10.84
C ARG A 39 -10.09 -10.49 -10.66
N ALA A 40 -9.45 -9.95 -11.71
CA ALA A 40 -8.05 -9.56 -11.67
C ALA A 40 -7.81 -8.50 -10.60
N HIS A 41 -8.70 -7.52 -10.50
CA HIS A 41 -8.59 -6.46 -9.50
C HIS A 41 -8.68 -7.01 -8.07
N VAL A 42 -9.65 -7.90 -7.80
CA VAL A 42 -9.81 -8.52 -6.49
C VAL A 42 -8.58 -9.35 -6.12
N LEU A 43 -8.13 -10.20 -7.03
CA LEU A 43 -6.96 -11.06 -6.79
C LEU A 43 -5.70 -10.22 -6.57
N SER A 44 -5.46 -9.21 -7.42
CA SER A 44 -4.27 -8.37 -7.27
C SER A 44 -4.30 -7.54 -5.99
N THR A 45 -5.48 -7.13 -5.52
CA THR A 45 -5.63 -6.45 -4.23
C THR A 45 -5.21 -7.36 -3.08
N ALA A 46 -5.64 -8.63 -3.11
CA ALA A 46 -5.22 -9.61 -2.10
C ALA A 46 -3.70 -9.86 -2.14
N ILE A 47 -3.14 -9.97 -3.34
CA ILE A 47 -1.69 -10.14 -3.51
C ILE A 47 -0.93 -8.93 -2.97
N LEU A 48 -1.39 -7.72 -3.28
CA LEU A 48 -0.73 -6.50 -2.80
C LEU A 48 -0.82 -6.39 -1.28
N ALA A 49 -1.96 -6.75 -0.69
CA ALA A 49 -2.09 -6.77 0.78
C ALA A 49 -1.05 -7.73 1.40
N ALA A 50 -0.85 -8.90 0.81
CA ALA A 50 0.17 -9.85 1.25
C ALA A 50 1.59 -9.28 1.09
N ILE A 51 1.87 -8.62 -0.02
CA ILE A 51 3.17 -7.97 -0.28
C ILE A 51 3.45 -6.91 0.78
N ILE A 52 2.47 -6.05 1.09
CA ILE A 52 2.60 -5.00 2.10
C ILE A 52 2.91 -5.62 3.47
N MET A 53 2.17 -6.66 3.85
CA MET A 53 2.41 -7.34 5.14
C MET A 53 3.79 -7.98 5.20
N LEU A 54 4.24 -8.62 4.11
CA LEU A 54 5.56 -9.25 4.06
C LEU A 54 6.68 -8.22 4.16
N ILE A 55 6.57 -7.11 3.45
CA ILE A 55 7.57 -6.03 3.48
C ILE A 55 7.61 -5.40 4.86
N ALA A 56 6.46 -5.12 5.46
CA ALA A 56 6.37 -4.57 6.80
C ALA A 56 6.99 -5.54 7.82
N TRP A 57 6.64 -6.82 7.74
CA TRP A 57 7.17 -7.85 8.63
C TRP A 57 8.69 -7.97 8.49
N ALA A 58 9.20 -7.98 7.27
CA ALA A 58 10.64 -8.12 7.03
C ALA A 58 11.43 -6.89 7.48
N GLY A 59 10.88 -5.69 7.34
CA GLY A 59 11.59 -4.44 7.57
C GLY A 59 11.31 -3.76 8.91
N ILE A 60 10.33 -4.23 9.71
CA ILE A 60 9.91 -3.49 10.90
C ILE A 60 11.02 -3.34 11.95
N ARG A 61 11.85 -4.34 12.11
CA ARG A 61 12.99 -4.27 13.07
C ARG A 61 14.04 -3.27 12.60
N TRP A 62 14.26 -3.20 11.31
CA TRP A 62 15.18 -2.20 10.75
C TRP A 62 14.64 -0.78 10.92
N VAL A 63 13.34 -0.58 10.73
CA VAL A 63 12.69 0.73 10.97
C VAL A 63 12.81 1.10 12.45
N GLY A 64 12.58 0.13 13.35
CA GLY A 64 12.82 0.29 14.77
C GLY A 64 11.87 1.24 15.47
N PRO A 65 10.53 1.12 15.28
CA PRO A 65 9.60 1.99 16.03
C PRO A 65 9.67 1.67 17.52
N ALA A 66 9.50 2.71 18.35
CA ALA A 66 9.67 2.59 19.80
C ALA A 66 8.44 2.02 20.51
N GLY A 67 7.39 1.67 19.80
CA GLY A 67 6.18 1.09 20.41
C GLY A 67 5.01 1.14 19.45
N ALA A 68 3.82 0.80 19.96
CA ALA A 68 2.60 0.74 19.15
C ALA A 68 2.26 2.08 18.51
N ARG A 69 2.41 3.18 19.27
CA ARG A 69 2.08 4.52 18.77
C ARG A 69 2.97 4.90 17.57
N GLN A 70 4.28 4.67 17.67
CA GLN A 70 5.20 4.94 16.55
C GLN A 70 4.95 4.01 15.37
N SER A 71 4.62 2.75 15.62
CA SER A 71 4.29 1.80 14.56
C SER A 71 3.06 2.24 13.77
N LEU A 72 2.02 2.72 14.46
CA LEU A 72 0.84 3.28 13.81
C LEU A 72 1.16 4.59 13.07
N ALA A 73 2.07 5.41 13.61
CA ALA A 73 2.54 6.62 12.94
C ALA A 73 3.26 6.30 11.62
N VAL A 74 4.08 5.26 11.60
CA VAL A 74 4.72 4.77 10.37
C VAL A 74 3.66 4.38 9.35
N GLY A 75 2.64 3.62 9.77
CA GLY A 75 1.53 3.25 8.90
C GLY A 75 0.77 4.45 8.36
N ALA A 76 0.50 5.46 9.19
CA ALA A 76 -0.15 6.69 8.77
C ALA A 76 0.68 7.47 7.74
N ILE A 77 1.99 7.54 7.93
CA ILE A 77 2.91 8.15 6.96
C ILE A 77 2.87 7.41 5.63
N TRP A 78 2.91 6.09 5.67
CA TRP A 78 2.84 5.27 4.46
C TRP A 78 1.53 5.48 3.71
N VAL A 79 0.40 5.54 4.42
CA VAL A 79 -0.91 5.80 3.81
C VAL A 79 -0.92 7.18 3.16
N ALA A 80 -0.47 8.20 3.88
CA ALA A 80 -0.44 9.57 3.36
C ALA A 80 0.41 9.68 2.10
N LEU A 81 1.61 9.07 2.10
CA LEU A 81 2.50 9.07 0.93
C LEU A 81 1.88 8.30 -0.24
N THR A 82 1.26 7.15 0.04
CA THR A 82 0.64 6.32 -0.99
C THR A 82 -0.53 7.04 -1.63
N LEU A 83 -1.42 7.62 -0.83
CA LEU A 83 -2.56 8.37 -1.35
C LEU A 83 -2.10 9.60 -2.13
N ALA A 84 -1.12 10.34 -1.62
CA ALA A 84 -0.57 11.48 -2.32
C ALA A 84 0.01 11.05 -3.67
N PHE A 85 0.79 9.96 -3.69
CA PHE A 85 1.36 9.43 -4.93
C PHE A 85 0.27 8.99 -5.91
N GLU A 86 -0.72 8.21 -5.45
CA GLU A 86 -1.77 7.69 -6.32
C GLU A 86 -2.60 8.81 -6.94
N PHE A 87 -3.01 9.80 -6.14
CA PHE A 87 -3.85 10.88 -6.65
C PHE A 87 -3.05 11.88 -7.48
N LEU A 88 -1.87 12.29 -7.03
CA LEU A 88 -1.06 13.26 -7.76
C LEU A 88 -0.48 12.66 -9.04
N ALA A 89 0.15 11.49 -8.96
CA ALA A 89 0.71 10.84 -10.13
C ALA A 89 -0.40 10.37 -11.08
N GLY A 90 -1.48 9.81 -10.55
CA GLY A 90 -2.60 9.36 -11.37
C GLY A 90 -3.24 10.48 -12.15
N HIS A 91 -3.46 11.64 -11.51
CA HIS A 91 -4.07 12.79 -12.18
C HIS A 91 -3.11 13.54 -13.09
N TYR A 92 -1.90 13.88 -12.58
CA TYR A 92 -0.98 14.75 -13.32
C TYR A 92 -0.07 14.02 -14.30
N LEU A 93 0.38 12.80 -13.97
CA LEU A 93 1.27 12.02 -14.85
C LEU A 93 0.49 11.12 -15.80
N PHE A 94 -0.55 10.46 -15.31
CA PHE A 94 -1.33 9.51 -16.10
C PHE A 94 -2.64 10.09 -16.62
N HIS A 95 -2.91 11.37 -16.36
CA HIS A 95 -4.07 12.11 -16.88
C HIS A 95 -5.42 11.46 -16.51
N ARG A 96 -5.51 10.80 -15.35
CA ARG A 96 -6.76 10.21 -14.89
C ARG A 96 -7.62 11.24 -14.18
N PRO A 97 -8.93 11.34 -14.49
CA PRO A 97 -9.82 12.28 -13.79
C PRO A 97 -9.92 11.95 -12.30
N TRP A 98 -10.13 12.98 -11.47
CA TRP A 98 -10.33 12.79 -10.03
C TRP A 98 -11.49 11.83 -9.72
N SER A 99 -12.58 11.89 -10.51
CA SER A 99 -13.74 11.01 -10.32
C SER A 99 -13.38 9.54 -10.47
N VAL A 100 -12.48 9.19 -11.39
CA VAL A 100 -12.02 7.82 -11.59
C VAL A 100 -11.17 7.38 -10.40
N LEU A 101 -10.26 8.25 -9.94
CA LEU A 101 -9.39 7.93 -8.80
C LEU A 101 -10.20 7.72 -7.51
N LEU A 102 -11.17 8.60 -7.25
CA LEU A 102 -12.05 8.47 -6.08
C LEU A 102 -12.95 7.24 -6.18
N GLY A 103 -13.39 6.87 -7.38
CA GLY A 103 -14.23 5.70 -7.59
C GLY A 103 -13.58 4.39 -7.18
N ASP A 104 -12.24 4.30 -7.19
CA ASP A 104 -11.52 3.10 -6.78
C ASP A 104 -11.69 2.80 -5.29
N TYR A 105 -12.09 3.79 -4.48
CA TYR A 105 -12.29 3.64 -3.04
C TYR A 105 -13.77 3.49 -2.65
N ASP A 106 -14.66 3.35 -3.64
CA ASP A 106 -16.10 3.24 -3.39
C ASP A 106 -16.53 1.78 -3.27
N LEU A 107 -16.70 1.31 -2.03
CA LEU A 107 -17.13 -0.06 -1.74
C LEU A 107 -18.53 -0.37 -2.27
N THR A 108 -19.40 0.63 -2.36
CA THR A 108 -20.78 0.42 -2.85
C THR A 108 -20.81 0.02 -4.31
N ARG A 109 -19.75 0.31 -5.06
CA ARG A 109 -19.57 -0.08 -6.46
C ARG A 109 -18.77 -1.38 -6.61
N GLY A 110 -18.53 -2.12 -5.52
CA GLY A 110 -17.73 -3.33 -5.54
C GLY A 110 -16.22 -3.07 -5.64
N ARG A 111 -15.78 -1.85 -5.40
CA ARG A 111 -14.37 -1.52 -5.40
C ARG A 111 -13.73 -1.96 -4.10
N VAL A 112 -12.71 -2.81 -4.17
CA VAL A 112 -12.06 -3.38 -2.99
C VAL A 112 -10.74 -2.68 -2.66
N TRP A 113 -10.35 -1.68 -3.44
CA TRP A 113 -9.05 -1.02 -3.29
C TRP A 113 -8.90 -0.30 -1.95
N VAL A 114 -9.99 0.08 -1.29
CA VAL A 114 -9.96 0.70 0.03
C VAL A 114 -9.33 -0.20 1.09
N VAL A 115 -9.26 -1.51 0.85
CA VAL A 115 -8.57 -2.46 1.74
C VAL A 115 -7.09 -2.13 1.84
N ILE A 116 -6.47 -1.63 0.76
CA ILE A 116 -5.04 -1.35 0.72
C ILE A 116 -4.61 -0.25 1.71
N PRO A 117 -5.26 0.93 1.79
CA PRO A 117 -4.94 1.90 2.84
C PRO A 117 -5.09 1.34 4.25
N VAL A 118 -6.12 0.54 4.51
CA VAL A 118 -6.34 -0.07 5.82
C VAL A 118 -5.21 -1.04 6.17
N VAL A 119 -4.83 -1.91 5.25
CA VAL A 119 -3.71 -2.84 5.44
C VAL A 119 -2.41 -2.07 5.64
N THR A 120 -2.17 -1.04 4.82
CA THR A 120 -0.95 -0.22 4.91
C THR A 120 -0.84 0.47 6.26
N LEU A 121 -1.96 0.98 6.78
CA LEU A 121 -2.00 1.63 8.10
C LEU A 121 -1.65 0.65 9.21
N LEU A 122 -2.21 -0.55 9.17
CA LEU A 122 -2.08 -1.53 10.26
C LEU A 122 -0.84 -2.41 10.14
N ALA A 123 -0.26 -2.53 8.94
CA ALA A 123 0.86 -3.45 8.69
C ALA A 123 2.07 -3.21 9.60
N PRO A 124 2.58 -1.97 9.80
CA PRO A 124 3.71 -1.76 10.70
C PRO A 124 3.40 -2.13 12.14
N TRP A 125 2.18 -1.82 12.61
CA TRP A 125 1.77 -2.14 13.97
C TRP A 125 1.67 -3.66 14.18
N LEU A 126 1.04 -4.38 13.25
CA LEU A 126 0.93 -5.83 13.30
C LEU A 126 2.30 -6.48 13.24
N ALA A 127 3.17 -6.03 12.34
CA ALA A 127 4.53 -6.55 12.22
C ALA A 127 5.33 -6.31 13.50
N TRP A 128 5.25 -5.11 14.07
CA TRP A 128 5.91 -4.78 15.33
C TRP A 128 5.39 -5.67 16.46
N ARG A 129 4.08 -5.83 16.55
CA ARG A 129 3.46 -6.64 17.62
C ARG A 129 3.88 -8.11 17.54
N ILE A 130 3.94 -8.67 16.33
CA ILE A 130 4.30 -10.07 16.11
C ILE A 130 5.79 -10.31 16.34
N ARG A 131 6.64 -9.36 15.96
CA ARG A 131 8.09 -9.52 15.98
C ARG A 131 8.79 -8.91 17.19
N ARG A 132 8.07 -8.27 18.08
CA ARG A 132 8.66 -7.66 19.27
C ARG A 132 9.16 -8.70 20.29
#